data_2091720304b2a12503aef336ad899a43
#
_entry.id   2091720304b2a12503aef336ad899a43
#
_cell.length_a   1.000
_cell.length_b   1.000
_cell.length_c   1.000
_cell.angle_alpha   90.00
_cell.angle_beta   90.00
_cell.angle_gamma   90.00
#
_symmetry.space_group_name_H-M   'P 1'
#
loop_
_entity.id
_entity.type
_entity.pdbx_description
1 polymer ?
#
loop_
_entity_poly.entity_id
_entity_poly.type
_entity_poly.pdbx_seq_one_letter_code
_entity_poly.pdbx_strand_id
1 'polypeptide(L)'
;FCREYFNSLEYSKQPRTRLAYARDLKTFFEFLIAEFPQYSNYQISDFTLHDIESVTGQDISDYLRYMKVYDKDGTTVTNDERAAKRKLCSLRRFYGYYYRYELISNNPSMKVDMPKIHDKAITRLDVNEVAELLDNVENGNKLTTAQLRTHEKLKCRDLALLTLLLGTGIRVSECVGLDINDVDFDNDRIKVVRKGGSESFVYFGDEVRAALLDYMEERKPDSGHENALFISSKNKRLCVRSVELLVKKYASTVTTVKHITPHKLRSTYGTNLYQASKDIYLVADVLGHKDVNTTRKHYAEI
;
A
#
# COMPACT_ATOMS: atom_id res chain seq x y z
N PHE A 1 -27.21 13.78 -4.26
CA PHE A 1 -26.81 12.81 -5.29
C PHE A 1 -25.53 12.05 -4.90
N CYS A 2 -24.46 12.66 -4.38
CA CYS A 2 -23.22 11.96 -3.99
C CYS A 2 -23.48 10.79 -3.04
N ARG A 3 -24.42 10.90 -2.10
CA ARG A 3 -24.77 9.83 -1.15
C ARG A 3 -25.21 8.56 -1.87
N GLU A 4 -26.03 8.66 -2.90
CA GLU A 4 -26.51 7.51 -3.69
C GLU A 4 -25.35 6.81 -4.41
N TYR A 5 -24.44 7.58 -5.00
CA TYR A 5 -23.23 7.04 -5.60
C TYR A 5 -22.40 6.26 -4.58
N PHE A 6 -22.15 6.80 -3.38
CA PHE A 6 -21.37 6.10 -2.37
C PHE A 6 -22.07 4.86 -1.81
N ASN A 7 -23.39 4.89 -1.68
CA ASN A 7 -24.20 3.72 -1.31
C ASN A 7 -24.06 2.62 -2.36
N SER A 8 -24.06 2.95 -3.65
CA SER A 8 -23.86 1.98 -4.75
C SER A 8 -22.50 1.27 -4.71
N LEU A 9 -21.51 1.86 -4.04
CA LEU A 9 -20.18 1.28 -3.89
C LEU A 9 -20.06 0.36 -2.67
N GLU A 10 -21.06 0.30 -1.77
CA GLU A 10 -20.95 -0.38 -0.49
C GLU A 10 -20.62 -1.86 -0.63
N TYR A 11 -21.30 -2.56 -1.52
CA TYR A 11 -21.07 -3.99 -1.77
C TYR A 11 -19.88 -4.28 -2.70
N SER A 12 -19.43 -3.30 -3.47
CA SER A 12 -18.41 -3.51 -4.51
C SER A 12 -17.03 -3.01 -4.15
N LYS A 13 -16.89 -2.17 -3.12
CA LYS A 13 -15.63 -1.51 -2.75
C LYS A 13 -15.38 -1.51 -1.25
N GLN A 14 -14.14 -1.79 -0.89
CA GLN A 14 -13.66 -1.70 0.50
C GLN A 14 -13.83 -0.26 1.04
N PRO A 15 -14.08 -0.08 2.35
CA PRO A 15 -14.26 1.24 2.97
C PRO A 15 -13.13 2.24 2.66
N ARG A 16 -11.87 1.78 2.67
CA ARG A 16 -10.71 2.62 2.32
C ARG A 16 -10.75 3.12 0.87
N THR A 17 -11.24 2.31 -0.05
CA THR A 17 -11.40 2.70 -1.47
C THR A 17 -12.50 3.74 -1.61
N ARG A 18 -13.63 3.57 -0.91
CA ARG A 18 -14.72 4.56 -0.88
C ARG A 18 -14.24 5.91 -0.35
N LEU A 19 -13.48 5.88 0.76
CA LEU A 19 -12.87 7.09 1.33
C LEU A 19 -11.89 7.77 0.36
N ALA A 20 -11.09 7.00 -0.38
CA ALA A 20 -10.20 7.55 -1.39
C ALA A 20 -10.97 8.25 -2.52
N TYR A 21 -12.06 7.64 -3.02
CA TYR A 21 -12.94 8.26 -4.00
C TYR A 21 -13.61 9.53 -3.47
N ALA A 22 -14.08 9.51 -2.21
CA ALA A 22 -14.66 10.70 -1.58
C ALA A 22 -13.66 11.87 -1.52
N ARG A 23 -12.42 11.59 -1.16
CA ARG A 23 -11.35 12.60 -1.14
C ARG A 23 -11.01 13.13 -2.54
N ASP A 24 -11.00 12.27 -3.54
CA ASP A 24 -10.74 12.68 -4.92
C ASP A 24 -11.87 13.56 -5.47
N LEU A 25 -13.14 13.19 -5.21
CA LEU A 25 -14.30 13.98 -5.60
C LEU A 25 -14.35 15.30 -4.84
N LYS A 26 -14.06 15.30 -3.53
CA LYS A 26 -13.96 16.54 -2.77
C LYS A 26 -12.98 17.51 -3.42
N THR A 27 -11.78 17.06 -3.77
CA THR A 27 -10.78 17.90 -4.43
C THR A 27 -11.23 18.38 -5.80
N PHE A 28 -12.01 17.60 -6.53
CA PHE A 28 -12.58 18.01 -7.80
C PHE A 28 -13.63 19.11 -7.64
N PHE A 29 -14.53 18.99 -6.68
CA PHE A 29 -15.51 20.05 -6.39
C PHE A 29 -14.86 21.32 -5.85
N GLU A 30 -13.83 21.19 -5.01
CA GLU A 30 -13.02 22.33 -4.54
C GLU A 30 -12.36 23.08 -5.72
N PHE A 31 -11.87 22.36 -6.73
CA PHE A 31 -11.33 22.93 -7.95
C PHE A 31 -12.42 23.70 -8.74
N LEU A 32 -13.62 23.11 -8.90
CA LEU A 32 -14.73 23.79 -9.60
C LEU A 32 -15.13 25.10 -8.89
N ILE A 33 -15.16 25.10 -7.56
CA ILE A 33 -15.45 26.30 -6.77
C ILE A 33 -14.36 27.38 -6.94
N ALA A 34 -13.10 26.96 -6.98
CA ALA A 34 -11.96 27.88 -7.07
C ALA A 34 -11.78 28.50 -8.46
N GLU A 35 -12.02 27.73 -9.52
CA GLU A 35 -11.64 28.12 -10.87
C GLU A 35 -12.83 28.59 -11.74
N PHE A 36 -14.08 28.33 -11.31
CA PHE A 36 -15.27 28.66 -12.11
C PHE A 36 -16.12 29.74 -11.42
N PRO A 37 -16.23 30.94 -12.00
CA PRO A 37 -16.96 32.07 -11.39
C PRO A 37 -18.39 31.73 -10.99
N GLN A 38 -19.12 30.89 -11.77
CA GLN A 38 -20.49 30.49 -11.48
C GLN A 38 -20.61 29.67 -10.18
N TYR A 39 -19.53 29.04 -9.72
CA TYR A 39 -19.50 28.21 -8.50
C TYR A 39 -18.78 28.89 -7.32
N SER A 40 -18.28 30.12 -7.49
CA SER A 40 -17.48 30.83 -6.48
C SER A 40 -18.14 30.98 -5.10
N ASN A 41 -19.46 31.00 -5.04
CA ASN A 41 -20.25 31.08 -3.82
C ASN A 41 -20.81 29.73 -3.37
N TYR A 42 -20.48 28.62 -4.06
CA TYR A 42 -21.01 27.31 -3.71
C TYR A 42 -20.25 26.69 -2.54
N GLN A 43 -20.99 25.91 -1.77
CA GLN A 43 -20.42 24.83 -0.97
C GLN A 43 -20.52 23.52 -1.75
N ILE A 44 -19.75 22.50 -1.37
CA ILE A 44 -19.80 21.19 -2.07
C ILE A 44 -21.23 20.58 -2.03
N SER A 45 -22.03 20.91 -1.00
CA SER A 45 -23.43 20.47 -0.87
C SER A 45 -24.37 21.08 -1.90
N ASP A 46 -24.02 22.21 -2.50
CA ASP A 46 -24.90 23.00 -3.38
C ASP A 46 -24.90 22.47 -4.83
N PHE A 47 -23.86 21.69 -5.17
CA PHE A 47 -23.79 21.08 -6.49
C PHE A 47 -24.97 20.16 -6.78
N THR A 48 -25.55 20.31 -7.95
CA THR A 48 -26.66 19.51 -8.48
C THR A 48 -26.21 18.57 -9.60
N LEU A 49 -27.09 17.67 -10.04
CA LEU A 49 -26.84 16.84 -11.24
C LEU A 49 -26.64 17.69 -12.47
N HIS A 50 -27.38 18.81 -12.60
CA HIS A 50 -27.27 19.75 -13.73
C HIS A 50 -25.86 20.37 -13.76
N ASP A 51 -25.30 20.75 -12.61
CA ASP A 51 -23.96 21.33 -12.55
C ASP A 51 -22.90 20.33 -13.00
N ILE A 52 -22.97 19.07 -12.56
CA ILE A 52 -22.00 18.04 -12.98
C ILE A 52 -22.18 17.64 -14.46
N GLU A 53 -23.39 17.75 -15.01
CA GLU A 53 -23.67 17.50 -16.44
C GLU A 53 -23.08 18.61 -17.31
N SER A 54 -23.05 19.86 -16.82
CA SER A 54 -22.49 21.02 -17.54
C SER A 54 -20.97 20.97 -17.64
N VAL A 55 -20.28 20.19 -16.80
CA VAL A 55 -18.84 20.01 -16.86
C VAL A 55 -18.42 19.33 -18.17
N THR A 56 -17.40 19.88 -18.80
CA THR A 56 -16.87 19.39 -20.07
C THR A 56 -15.63 18.51 -19.89
N GLY A 57 -15.23 17.82 -20.95
CA GLY A 57 -13.94 17.10 -20.97
C GLY A 57 -12.74 18.05 -20.83
N GLN A 58 -12.87 19.29 -21.31
CA GLN A 58 -11.85 20.32 -21.15
C GLN A 58 -11.67 20.70 -19.68
N ASP A 59 -12.75 20.90 -18.94
CA ASP A 59 -12.72 21.25 -17.51
C ASP A 59 -12.03 20.14 -16.67
N ILE A 60 -12.28 18.87 -17.03
CA ILE A 60 -11.59 17.75 -16.38
C ILE A 60 -10.11 17.74 -16.75
N SER A 61 -9.73 18.11 -17.97
CA SER A 61 -8.34 18.22 -18.38
C SER A 61 -7.65 19.36 -17.63
N ASP A 62 -8.32 20.49 -17.44
CA ASP A 62 -7.83 21.63 -16.66
C ASP A 62 -7.70 21.28 -15.18
N TYR A 63 -8.66 20.51 -14.60
CA TYR A 63 -8.52 19.93 -13.28
C TYR A 63 -7.25 19.08 -13.14
N LEU A 64 -6.97 18.19 -14.09
CA LEU A 64 -5.77 17.36 -14.03
C LEU A 64 -4.48 18.18 -14.13
N ARG A 65 -4.51 19.31 -14.85
CA ARG A 65 -3.41 20.27 -14.95
C ARG A 65 -3.23 21.04 -13.66
N TYR A 66 -4.31 21.57 -13.10
CA TYR A 66 -4.35 22.26 -11.80
C TYR A 66 -3.78 21.36 -10.69
N MET A 67 -4.14 20.08 -10.68
CA MET A 67 -3.70 19.12 -9.68
C MET A 67 -2.20 18.81 -9.71
N LYS A 68 -1.45 19.19 -10.76
CA LYS A 68 0.01 18.97 -10.77
C LYS A 68 0.69 19.74 -9.65
N VAL A 69 0.28 21.00 -9.48
CA VAL A 69 0.77 21.86 -8.38
C VAL A 69 -0.39 22.76 -7.97
N TYR A 70 -0.87 22.65 -6.76
CA TYR A 70 -1.94 23.48 -6.23
C TYR A 70 -1.71 23.78 -4.74
N ASP A 71 -2.27 24.89 -4.28
CA ASP A 71 -2.26 25.23 -2.86
C ASP A 71 -3.44 24.59 -2.13
N LYS A 72 -3.18 24.06 -0.96
CA LYS A 72 -4.18 23.54 -0.06
C LYS A 72 -3.88 23.99 1.37
N ASP A 73 -4.74 24.83 1.89
CA ASP A 73 -4.60 25.36 3.26
C ASP A 73 -3.21 25.99 3.53
N GLY A 74 -2.68 26.76 2.56
CA GLY A 74 -1.37 27.37 2.63
C GLY A 74 -0.18 26.41 2.43
N THR A 75 -0.46 25.18 1.99
CA THR A 75 0.57 24.17 1.70
C THR A 75 0.53 23.82 0.22
N THR A 76 1.65 23.99 -0.48
CA THR A 76 1.80 23.58 -1.87
C THR A 76 1.81 22.05 -1.96
N VAL A 77 0.82 21.50 -2.66
CA VAL A 77 0.67 20.06 -2.92
C VAL A 77 1.05 19.77 -4.36
N THR A 78 1.92 18.78 -4.56
CA THR A 78 2.30 18.29 -5.88
C THR A 78 1.78 16.87 -6.11
N ASN A 79 1.33 16.58 -7.31
CA ASN A 79 0.89 15.25 -7.72
C ASN A 79 1.66 14.77 -8.93
N ASP A 80 2.06 13.50 -8.89
CA ASP A 80 2.65 12.82 -10.03
C ASP A 80 1.57 12.26 -10.98
N GLU A 81 2.01 11.69 -12.08
CA GLU A 81 1.15 11.10 -13.12
C GLU A 81 0.26 9.95 -12.58
N ARG A 82 0.75 9.21 -11.57
CA ARG A 82 -0.02 8.13 -10.92
C ARG A 82 -1.18 8.68 -10.10
N ALA A 83 -0.95 9.79 -9.40
CA ALA A 83 -1.98 10.50 -8.66
C ALA A 83 -3.03 11.09 -9.61
N ALA A 84 -2.61 11.72 -10.72
CA ALA A 84 -3.51 12.23 -11.75
C ALA A 84 -4.35 11.11 -12.37
N LYS A 85 -3.73 9.98 -12.74
CA LYS A 85 -4.45 8.80 -13.25
C LYS A 85 -5.47 8.27 -12.26
N ARG A 86 -5.13 8.17 -10.96
CA ARG A 86 -6.05 7.72 -9.92
C ARG A 86 -7.26 8.65 -9.81
N LYS A 87 -7.05 9.96 -9.82
CA LYS A 87 -8.11 10.96 -9.76
C LYS A 87 -9.04 10.87 -10.97
N LEU A 88 -8.49 10.74 -12.19
CA LEU A 88 -9.30 10.52 -13.38
C LEU A 88 -10.11 9.22 -13.32
N CYS A 89 -9.54 8.14 -12.77
CA CYS A 89 -10.28 6.89 -12.55
C CYS A 89 -11.46 7.09 -11.56
N SER A 90 -11.26 7.90 -10.51
CA SER A 90 -12.33 8.24 -9.56
C SER A 90 -13.46 9.02 -10.27
N LEU A 91 -13.13 10.00 -11.10
CA LEU A 91 -14.11 10.76 -11.91
C LEU A 91 -14.81 9.88 -12.93
N ARG A 92 -14.08 9.02 -13.66
CA ARG A 92 -14.68 8.07 -14.60
C ARG A 92 -15.69 7.15 -13.92
N ARG A 93 -15.39 6.69 -12.69
CA ARG A 93 -16.32 5.87 -11.93
C ARG A 93 -17.56 6.65 -11.50
N PHE A 94 -17.37 7.89 -11.06
CA PHE A 94 -18.43 8.81 -10.65
C PHE A 94 -19.37 9.16 -11.81
N TYR A 95 -18.86 9.74 -12.88
CA TYR A 95 -19.64 10.07 -14.08
C TYR A 95 -20.25 8.83 -14.73
N GLY A 96 -19.51 7.71 -14.75
CA GLY A 96 -20.00 6.45 -15.29
C GLY A 96 -21.17 5.85 -14.51
N TYR A 97 -21.29 6.16 -13.20
CA TYR A 97 -22.47 5.79 -12.43
C TYR A 97 -23.69 6.56 -12.91
N TYR A 98 -23.66 7.89 -12.94
CA TYR A 98 -24.81 8.70 -13.34
C TYR A 98 -25.19 8.50 -14.81
N TYR A 99 -24.24 8.36 -15.69
CA TYR A 99 -24.47 8.06 -17.10
C TYR A 99 -25.14 6.70 -17.30
N ARG A 100 -24.74 5.68 -16.56
CA ARG A 100 -25.34 4.33 -16.65
C ARG A 100 -26.82 4.32 -16.21
N TYR A 101 -27.15 5.14 -15.22
CA TYR A 101 -28.52 5.25 -14.71
C TYR A 101 -29.32 6.35 -15.42
N GLU A 102 -28.80 6.86 -16.54
CA GLU A 102 -29.48 7.88 -17.40
C GLU A 102 -29.87 9.17 -16.64
N LEU A 103 -29.12 9.46 -15.56
CA LEU A 103 -29.28 10.66 -14.74
C LEU A 103 -28.52 11.88 -15.29
N ILE A 104 -27.63 11.65 -16.23
CA ILE A 104 -26.94 12.62 -17.08
C ILE A 104 -26.87 12.09 -18.50
N SER A 105 -26.97 12.98 -19.50
CA SER A 105 -26.97 12.63 -20.92
C SER A 105 -25.58 12.37 -21.50
N ASN A 106 -24.50 12.83 -20.80
CA ASN A 106 -23.16 12.81 -21.32
C ASN A 106 -22.15 12.44 -20.18
N ASN A 107 -21.07 11.72 -20.55
CA ASN A 107 -19.97 11.41 -19.65
C ASN A 107 -18.68 12.13 -20.09
N PRO A 108 -18.39 13.33 -19.57
CA PRO A 108 -17.24 14.13 -19.99
C PRO A 108 -15.89 13.47 -19.65
N SER A 109 -15.85 12.63 -18.62
CA SER A 109 -14.61 11.98 -18.19
C SER A 109 -14.07 10.95 -19.19
N MET A 110 -14.91 10.45 -20.09
CA MET A 110 -14.49 9.52 -21.16
C MET A 110 -13.78 10.24 -22.30
N LYS A 111 -13.96 11.55 -22.44
CA LYS A 111 -13.32 12.39 -23.47
C LYS A 111 -11.90 12.82 -23.10
N VAL A 112 -11.44 12.48 -21.90
CA VAL A 112 -10.12 12.85 -21.39
C VAL A 112 -9.18 11.66 -21.45
N ASP A 113 -8.02 11.83 -22.07
CA ASP A 113 -7.02 10.77 -22.16
C ASP A 113 -6.43 10.41 -20.80
N MET A 114 -6.12 9.13 -20.62
CA MET A 114 -5.44 8.67 -19.42
C MET A 114 -3.99 9.19 -19.39
N PRO A 115 -3.54 9.79 -18.26
CA PRO A 115 -2.14 10.16 -18.10
C PRO A 115 -1.21 8.98 -18.36
N LYS A 116 -0.20 9.19 -19.21
CA LYS A 116 0.87 8.21 -19.43
C LYS A 116 1.70 8.12 -18.16
N ILE A 117 1.95 6.91 -17.69
CA ILE A 117 2.80 6.66 -16.53
C ILE A 117 4.16 6.22 -17.04
N HIS A 118 5.21 6.93 -16.65
CA HIS A 118 6.58 6.50 -16.87
C HIS A 118 6.95 5.46 -15.80
N ASP A 119 7.49 4.33 -16.26
CA ASP A 119 7.95 3.30 -15.35
C ASP A 119 9.23 3.75 -14.65
N LYS A 120 9.24 3.64 -13.34
CA LYS A 120 10.43 3.91 -12.51
C LYS A 120 11.14 2.60 -12.23
N ALA A 121 12.46 2.60 -12.25
CA ALA A 121 13.26 1.46 -11.83
C ALA A 121 12.81 0.95 -10.45
N ILE A 122 12.80 -0.36 -10.30
CA ILE A 122 12.36 -0.99 -9.05
C ILE A 122 13.42 -0.76 -7.99
N THR A 123 13.08 0.03 -6.98
CA THR A 123 13.92 0.17 -5.79
C THR A 123 13.83 -1.10 -4.96
N ARG A 124 14.96 -1.75 -4.73
CA ARG A 124 15.10 -3.00 -3.95
C ARG A 124 16.42 -2.99 -3.20
N LEU A 125 16.54 -3.86 -2.24
CA LEU A 125 17.83 -4.20 -1.62
C LEU A 125 18.51 -5.27 -2.48
N ASP A 126 19.82 -5.21 -2.61
CA ASP A 126 20.62 -6.30 -3.12
C ASP A 126 20.94 -7.33 -2.02
N VAL A 127 21.59 -8.43 -2.38
CA VAL A 127 21.88 -9.52 -1.44
C VAL A 127 22.75 -9.06 -0.27
N ASN A 128 23.77 -8.23 -0.54
CA ASN A 128 24.67 -7.73 0.50
C ASN A 128 23.94 -6.74 1.43
N GLU A 129 23.08 -5.87 0.85
CA GLU A 129 22.23 -4.96 1.63
C GLU A 129 21.23 -5.70 2.52
N VAL A 130 20.70 -6.85 2.06
CA VAL A 130 19.81 -7.71 2.86
C VAL A 130 20.59 -8.32 4.02
N ALA A 131 21.77 -8.88 3.77
CA ALA A 131 22.63 -9.46 4.81
C ALA A 131 23.01 -8.40 5.86
N GLU A 132 23.48 -7.23 5.43
CA GLU A 132 23.79 -6.11 6.32
C GLU A 132 22.59 -5.62 7.11
N LEU A 133 21.39 -5.60 6.50
CA LEU A 133 20.15 -5.23 7.18
C LEU A 133 19.86 -6.16 8.35
N LEU A 134 19.90 -7.47 8.11
CA LEU A 134 19.62 -8.47 9.14
C LEU A 134 20.68 -8.47 10.23
N ASP A 135 21.98 -8.33 9.88
CA ASP A 135 23.07 -8.17 10.86
C ASP A 135 22.87 -6.92 11.74
N ASN A 136 22.48 -5.79 11.15
CA ASN A 136 22.19 -4.57 11.90
C ASN A 136 20.96 -4.71 12.80
N VAL A 137 19.99 -5.56 12.43
CA VAL A 137 18.82 -5.87 13.28
C VAL A 137 19.21 -6.77 14.44
N GLU A 138 20.09 -7.72 14.23
CA GLU A 138 20.55 -8.65 15.28
C GLU A 138 21.48 -7.94 16.28
N ASN A 139 22.45 -7.19 15.78
CA ASN A 139 23.54 -6.63 16.58
C ASN A 139 23.33 -5.17 17.00
N GLY A 140 22.33 -4.47 16.43
CA GLY A 140 22.08 -3.05 16.72
C GLY A 140 23.09 -2.09 16.10
N ASN A 141 23.86 -2.54 15.11
CA ASN A 141 24.89 -1.76 14.45
C ASN A 141 24.31 -0.49 13.81
N LYS A 142 25.04 0.62 13.90
CA LYS A 142 24.66 1.94 13.33
C LYS A 142 23.36 2.53 13.89
N LEU A 143 22.80 1.99 14.96
CA LEU A 143 21.67 2.57 15.67
C LEU A 143 22.13 3.70 16.60
N THR A 144 21.30 4.73 16.76
CA THR A 144 21.55 5.79 17.75
C THR A 144 21.36 5.26 19.18
N THR A 145 21.93 5.94 20.18
CA THR A 145 21.79 5.57 21.60
C THR A 145 20.32 5.46 22.04
N ALA A 146 19.45 6.34 21.51
CA ALA A 146 18.01 6.28 21.80
C ALA A 146 17.34 5.06 21.17
N GLN A 147 17.75 4.67 19.96
CA GLN A 147 17.26 3.48 19.27
C GLN A 147 17.74 2.19 19.93
N LEU A 148 18.96 2.14 20.42
CA LEU A 148 19.53 0.97 21.11
C LEU A 148 18.75 0.61 22.37
N ARG A 149 18.29 1.58 23.17
CA ARG A 149 17.48 1.31 24.38
C ARG A 149 16.19 0.52 24.07
N THR A 150 15.61 0.77 22.92
CA THR A 150 14.39 0.07 22.47
C THR A 150 14.73 -1.22 21.72
N HIS A 151 15.86 -1.23 21.02
CA HIS A 151 16.34 -2.35 20.23
C HIS A 151 16.57 -3.60 21.12
N GLU A 152 17.29 -3.48 22.22
CA GLU A 152 17.57 -4.60 23.14
C GLU A 152 16.32 -5.36 23.61
N LYS A 153 15.20 -4.66 23.73
CA LYS A 153 13.91 -5.25 24.16
C LYS A 153 13.10 -5.85 23.03
N LEU A 154 13.42 -5.53 21.80
CA LEU A 154 12.56 -5.83 20.65
C LEU A 154 13.31 -6.50 19.49
N LYS A 155 14.61 -6.77 19.67
CA LYS A 155 15.46 -7.29 18.59
C LYS A 155 14.97 -8.63 18.04
N CYS A 156 14.60 -9.59 18.89
CA CYS A 156 14.08 -10.89 18.44
C CYS A 156 12.80 -10.74 17.62
N ARG A 157 11.88 -9.88 18.06
CA ARG A 157 10.68 -9.56 17.30
C ARG A 157 11.01 -8.91 15.96
N ASP A 158 11.88 -7.89 15.98
CA ASP A 158 12.25 -7.09 14.81
C ASP A 158 12.97 -7.97 13.78
N LEU A 159 13.85 -8.88 14.24
CA LEU A 159 14.53 -9.87 13.41
C LEU A 159 13.52 -10.85 12.79
N ALA A 160 12.69 -11.50 13.60
CA ALA A 160 11.69 -12.44 13.13
C ALA A 160 10.74 -11.80 12.07
N LEU A 161 10.31 -10.56 12.31
CA LEU A 161 9.44 -9.85 11.40
C LEU A 161 10.11 -9.54 10.05
N LEU A 162 11.35 -9.04 10.09
CA LEU A 162 12.07 -8.68 8.85
C LEU A 162 12.51 -9.92 8.08
N THR A 163 12.97 -10.97 8.75
CA THR A 163 13.30 -12.26 8.14
C THR A 163 12.07 -12.89 7.50
N LEU A 164 10.90 -12.83 8.17
CA LEU A 164 9.64 -13.30 7.58
C LEU A 164 9.26 -12.51 6.32
N LEU A 165 9.33 -11.18 6.35
CA LEU A 165 9.00 -10.34 5.19
C LEU A 165 9.95 -10.57 4.00
N LEU A 166 11.24 -10.74 4.27
CA LEU A 166 12.28 -10.99 3.28
C LEU A 166 12.30 -12.43 2.76
N GLY A 167 11.93 -13.41 3.60
CA GLY A 167 11.91 -14.83 3.25
C GLY A 167 10.62 -15.32 2.62
N THR A 168 9.52 -14.54 2.71
CA THR A 168 8.21 -14.95 2.18
C THR A 168 7.57 -13.96 1.21
N GLY A 169 8.00 -12.72 1.24
CA GLY A 169 7.43 -11.65 0.44
C GLY A 169 5.95 -11.37 0.70
N ILE A 170 5.37 -11.76 1.83
CA ILE A 170 3.97 -11.44 2.19
C ILE A 170 3.75 -9.93 2.31
N ARG A 171 2.50 -9.48 2.17
CA ARG A 171 2.18 -8.07 2.36
C ARG A 171 2.26 -7.70 3.84
N VAL A 172 2.64 -6.45 4.13
CA VAL A 172 2.69 -5.95 5.52
C VAL A 172 1.36 -6.11 6.25
N SER A 173 0.23 -5.96 5.56
CA SER A 173 -1.10 -6.18 6.15
C SER A 173 -1.39 -7.65 6.44
N GLU A 174 -0.87 -8.56 5.65
CA GLU A 174 -0.91 -10.00 5.89
C GLU A 174 -0.05 -10.34 7.10
N CYS A 175 1.18 -9.84 7.17
CA CYS A 175 2.12 -10.04 8.28
C CYS A 175 1.55 -9.61 9.65
N VAL A 176 1.01 -8.39 9.76
CA VAL A 176 0.43 -7.91 11.03
C VAL A 176 -0.89 -8.58 11.39
N GLY A 177 -1.54 -9.19 10.41
CA GLY A 177 -2.78 -9.96 10.58
C GLY A 177 -2.58 -11.38 11.10
N LEU A 178 -1.35 -11.91 11.02
CA LEU A 178 -1.06 -13.29 11.43
C LEU A 178 -1.36 -13.52 12.92
N ASP A 179 -1.98 -14.66 13.18
CA ASP A 179 -2.10 -15.25 14.50
C ASP A 179 -1.05 -16.35 14.69
N ILE A 180 -0.83 -16.76 15.94
CA ILE A 180 0.11 -17.86 16.26
C ILE A 180 -0.31 -19.15 15.52
N ASN A 181 -1.61 -19.43 15.51
CA ASN A 181 -2.18 -20.63 14.88
C ASN A 181 -2.12 -20.59 13.34
N ASP A 182 -1.73 -19.45 12.74
CA ASP A 182 -1.50 -19.38 11.31
C ASP A 182 -0.10 -19.88 10.91
N VAL A 183 0.80 -20.11 11.89
CA VAL A 183 2.14 -20.64 11.67
C VAL A 183 2.15 -22.16 11.88
N ASP A 184 2.46 -22.88 10.82
CA ASP A 184 2.60 -24.33 10.82
C ASP A 184 4.10 -24.67 10.72
N PHE A 185 4.72 -24.90 11.88
CA PHE A 185 6.15 -25.23 11.99
C PHE A 185 6.46 -26.68 11.53
N ASP A 186 5.47 -27.56 11.48
CA ASP A 186 5.69 -28.94 11.04
C ASP A 186 5.86 -29.01 9.51
N ASN A 187 5.21 -28.08 8.81
CA ASN A 187 5.27 -27.99 7.33
C ASN A 187 5.96 -26.73 6.81
N ASP A 188 6.62 -25.95 7.66
CA ASP A 188 7.34 -24.70 7.33
C ASP A 188 6.53 -23.72 6.48
N ARG A 189 5.29 -23.44 6.91
CA ARG A 189 4.37 -22.56 6.16
C ARG A 189 3.54 -21.67 7.09
N ILE A 190 3.08 -20.57 6.53
CA ILE A 190 2.09 -19.70 7.15
C ILE A 190 0.83 -19.65 6.33
N LYS A 191 -0.32 -19.56 7.00
CA LYS A 191 -1.62 -19.30 6.38
C LYS A 191 -1.84 -17.79 6.32
N VAL A 192 -2.04 -17.25 5.13
CA VAL A 192 -2.28 -15.82 4.94
C VAL A 192 -3.65 -15.57 4.30
N VAL A 193 -4.35 -14.54 4.77
CA VAL A 193 -5.60 -14.08 4.17
C VAL A 193 -5.28 -12.99 3.15
N ARG A 194 -5.45 -13.31 1.88
CA ARG A 194 -5.20 -12.40 0.75
C ARG A 194 -6.29 -11.34 0.62
N LYS A 195 -6.00 -10.30 -0.15
CA LYS A 195 -7.00 -9.27 -0.49
C LYS A 195 -8.22 -9.89 -1.17
N GLY A 196 -9.38 -9.76 -0.53
CA GLY A 196 -10.64 -10.35 -0.99
C GLY A 196 -11.07 -11.59 -0.19
N GLY A 197 -10.33 -11.94 0.88
CA GLY A 197 -10.72 -12.99 1.84
C GLY A 197 -10.27 -14.40 1.45
N SER A 198 -9.58 -14.61 0.33
CA SER A 198 -9.04 -15.92 -0.02
C SER A 198 -7.84 -16.26 0.88
N GLU A 199 -7.82 -17.49 1.40
CA GLU A 199 -6.70 -18.02 2.16
C GLU A 199 -5.69 -18.69 1.22
N SER A 200 -4.41 -18.61 1.56
CA SER A 200 -3.33 -19.33 0.89
C SER A 200 -2.19 -19.64 1.86
N PHE A 201 -1.46 -20.71 1.59
CA PHE A 201 -0.25 -21.04 2.32
C PHE A 201 0.96 -20.41 1.61
N VAL A 202 1.92 -19.93 2.42
CA VAL A 202 3.21 -19.42 1.97
C VAL A 202 4.28 -20.15 2.76
N TYR A 203 5.22 -20.78 2.07
CA TYR A 203 6.29 -21.54 2.69
C TYR A 203 7.46 -20.64 3.06
N PHE A 204 8.20 -21.02 4.09
CA PHE A 204 9.38 -20.31 4.56
C PHE A 204 10.55 -21.29 4.80
N GLY A 205 11.77 -20.76 4.85
CA GLY A 205 12.98 -21.54 5.09
C GLY A 205 13.41 -21.53 6.55
N ASP A 206 14.50 -22.25 6.83
CA ASP A 206 15.05 -22.48 8.16
C ASP A 206 15.37 -21.19 8.91
N GLU A 207 15.86 -20.15 8.22
CA GLU A 207 16.18 -18.85 8.83
C GLU A 207 14.93 -18.17 9.41
N VAL A 208 13.80 -18.23 8.68
CA VAL A 208 12.52 -17.70 9.15
C VAL A 208 12.00 -18.53 10.32
N ARG A 209 12.12 -19.86 10.24
CA ARG A 209 11.73 -20.79 11.30
C ARG A 209 12.47 -20.47 12.60
N ALA A 210 13.81 -20.41 12.55
CA ALA A 210 14.63 -20.11 13.71
C ALA A 210 14.26 -18.76 14.34
N ALA A 211 14.21 -17.70 13.53
CA ALA A 211 13.88 -16.36 14.04
C ALA A 211 12.46 -16.27 14.65
N LEU A 212 11.48 -17.01 14.11
CA LEU A 212 10.15 -17.07 14.68
C LEU A 212 10.13 -17.81 16.01
N LEU A 213 10.83 -18.93 16.14
CA LEU A 213 10.90 -19.71 17.37
C LEU A 213 11.55 -18.88 18.48
N ASP A 214 12.69 -18.24 18.24
CA ASP A 214 13.37 -17.37 19.19
C ASP A 214 12.45 -16.23 19.67
N TYR A 215 11.72 -15.64 18.75
CA TYR A 215 10.77 -14.58 19.11
C TYR A 215 9.58 -15.12 19.95
N MET A 216 9.07 -16.30 19.63
CA MET A 216 7.95 -16.90 20.36
C MET A 216 8.28 -17.18 21.83
N GLU A 217 9.53 -17.49 22.18
CA GLU A 217 9.98 -17.67 23.56
C GLU A 217 9.94 -16.38 24.38
N GLU A 218 10.24 -15.23 23.74
CA GLU A 218 10.27 -13.92 24.41
C GLU A 218 8.90 -13.20 24.42
N ARG A 219 7.96 -13.64 23.61
CA ARG A 219 6.70 -12.96 23.37
C ARG A 219 5.79 -12.96 24.59
N LYS A 220 5.36 -11.78 25.07
CA LYS A 220 4.46 -11.58 26.22
C LYS A 220 3.32 -10.64 25.84
N PRO A 221 2.18 -11.13 25.32
CA PRO A 221 1.06 -10.30 24.92
C PRO A 221 0.22 -9.83 26.13
N ASP A 222 -0.46 -8.68 25.98
CA ASP A 222 -1.53 -8.25 26.86
C ASP A 222 -2.82 -9.06 26.60
N SER A 223 -3.74 -9.04 27.58
CA SER A 223 -5.08 -9.62 27.45
C SER A 223 -5.81 -9.11 26.21
N GLY A 224 -6.40 -10.04 25.45
CA GLY A 224 -7.09 -9.79 24.17
C GLY A 224 -6.15 -9.69 22.96
N HIS A 225 -4.85 -9.92 23.15
CA HIS A 225 -3.85 -9.95 22.06
C HIS A 225 -3.01 -11.24 22.06
N GLU A 226 -3.45 -12.26 22.78
CA GLU A 226 -2.75 -13.53 22.97
C GLU A 226 -2.50 -14.26 21.65
N ASN A 227 -3.45 -14.18 20.73
CA ASN A 227 -3.36 -14.85 19.43
C ASN A 227 -2.46 -14.12 18.43
N ALA A 228 -2.23 -12.80 18.60
CA ALA A 228 -1.45 -12.04 17.63
C ALA A 228 -0.02 -12.54 17.52
N LEU A 229 0.47 -12.94 16.34
CA LEU A 229 1.85 -13.38 16.16
C LEU A 229 2.81 -12.25 16.56
N PHE A 230 2.68 -11.07 15.96
CA PHE A 230 3.55 -9.93 16.27
C PHE A 230 2.87 -8.92 17.19
N ILE A 231 3.55 -8.58 18.28
CA ILE A 231 3.09 -7.61 19.26
C ILE A 231 3.98 -6.36 19.29
N SER A 232 3.40 -5.23 19.66
CA SER A 232 4.09 -3.95 19.81
C SER A 232 4.84 -3.87 21.14
N SER A 233 5.62 -2.80 21.35
CA SER A 233 6.23 -2.48 22.64
C SER A 233 5.23 -2.26 23.78
N LYS A 234 3.93 -2.17 23.45
CA LYS A 234 2.81 -2.09 24.41
C LYS A 234 2.06 -3.41 24.49
N ASN A 235 2.67 -4.53 24.11
CA ASN A 235 2.14 -5.90 24.15
C ASN A 235 0.82 -6.12 23.43
N LYS A 236 0.46 -5.22 22.50
CA LYS A 236 -0.76 -5.31 21.67
C LYS A 236 -0.38 -5.67 20.23
N ARG A 237 -1.32 -6.26 19.47
CA ARG A 237 -1.11 -6.57 18.05
C ARG A 237 -0.41 -5.42 17.33
N LEU A 238 0.64 -5.74 16.61
CA LEU A 238 1.42 -4.77 15.85
C LEU A 238 0.58 -4.20 14.71
N CYS A 239 0.70 -2.92 14.44
CA CYS A 239 0.01 -2.26 13.34
C CYS A 239 0.94 -2.00 12.14
N VAL A 240 0.36 -1.85 10.95
CA VAL A 240 1.10 -1.59 9.71
C VAL A 240 2.05 -0.40 9.86
N ARG A 241 1.60 0.69 10.50
CA ARG A 241 2.43 1.89 10.68
C ARG A 241 3.69 1.62 11.52
N SER A 242 3.58 0.77 12.52
CA SER A 242 4.75 0.38 13.34
C SER A 242 5.77 -0.40 12.52
N VAL A 243 5.31 -1.30 11.63
CA VAL A 243 6.20 -2.03 10.71
C VAL A 243 6.86 -1.09 9.71
N GLU A 244 6.13 -0.11 9.15
CA GLU A 244 6.72 0.90 8.25
C GLU A 244 7.85 1.68 8.93
N LEU A 245 7.65 2.09 10.20
CA LEU A 245 8.66 2.80 10.99
C LEU A 245 9.84 1.90 11.33
N LEU A 246 9.59 0.63 11.65
CA LEU A 246 10.62 -0.36 11.92
C LEU A 246 11.49 -0.60 10.68
N VAL A 247 10.89 -0.86 9.54
CA VAL A 247 11.61 -1.03 8.27
C VAL A 247 12.42 0.22 7.94
N LYS A 248 11.84 1.42 8.09
CA LYS A 248 12.57 2.68 7.88
C LYS A 248 13.78 2.80 8.82
N LYS A 249 13.61 2.47 10.10
CA LYS A 249 14.69 2.52 11.12
C LYS A 249 15.89 1.71 10.67
N TYR A 250 15.70 0.43 10.36
CA TYR A 250 16.81 -0.45 10.00
C TYR A 250 17.32 -0.24 8.57
N ALA A 251 16.45 0.05 7.60
CA ALA A 251 16.89 0.35 6.25
C ALA A 251 17.80 1.59 6.18
N SER A 252 17.59 2.59 7.05
CA SER A 252 18.45 3.77 7.11
C SER A 252 19.88 3.47 7.61
N THR A 253 20.13 2.32 8.22
CA THR A 253 21.49 1.87 8.61
C THR A 253 22.28 1.27 7.45
N VAL A 254 21.58 0.87 6.37
CA VAL A 254 22.17 0.20 5.21
C VAL A 254 22.28 1.15 4.02
N THR A 255 21.24 1.96 3.79
CA THR A 255 21.20 2.86 2.63
C THR A 255 20.52 4.19 2.98
N THR A 256 21.15 5.30 2.51
CA THR A 256 20.57 6.65 2.62
C THR A 256 19.90 7.09 1.33
N VAL A 257 20.17 6.42 0.21
CA VAL A 257 19.68 6.77 -1.12
C VAL A 257 18.37 6.06 -1.45
N LYS A 258 18.21 4.80 -1.02
CA LYS A 258 17.04 3.99 -1.32
C LYS A 258 15.97 4.18 -0.24
N HIS A 259 14.78 4.64 -0.62
CA HIS A 259 13.65 4.68 0.29
C HIS A 259 12.99 3.29 0.39
N ILE A 260 13.43 2.51 1.38
CA ILE A 260 12.93 1.15 1.61
C ILE A 260 11.68 1.17 2.47
N THR A 261 10.67 0.41 2.03
CA THR A 261 9.39 0.21 2.72
C THR A 261 9.07 -1.29 2.75
N PRO A 262 8.09 -1.76 3.54
CA PRO A 262 7.70 -3.17 3.50
C PRO A 262 7.35 -3.67 2.09
N HIS A 263 6.78 -2.82 1.24
CA HIS A 263 6.52 -3.17 -0.15
C HIS A 263 7.82 -3.38 -0.96
N LYS A 264 8.88 -2.64 -0.63
CA LYS A 264 10.19 -2.80 -1.27
C LYS A 264 10.91 -4.07 -0.80
N LEU A 265 10.72 -4.49 0.46
CA LEU A 265 11.19 -5.81 0.93
C LEU A 265 10.51 -6.94 0.15
N ARG A 266 9.20 -6.83 -0.08
CA ARG A 266 8.48 -7.78 -0.94
C ARG A 266 8.99 -7.75 -2.40
N SER A 267 9.33 -6.57 -2.94
CA SER A 267 9.96 -6.47 -4.26
C SER A 267 11.35 -7.11 -4.29
N THR A 268 12.13 -6.98 -3.21
CA THR A 268 13.42 -7.66 -3.03
C THR A 268 13.24 -9.19 -3.10
N TYR A 269 12.33 -9.74 -2.29
CA TYR A 269 12.01 -11.17 -2.33
C TYR A 269 11.58 -11.64 -3.72
N GLY A 270 10.62 -10.95 -4.35
CA GLY A 270 10.13 -11.33 -5.68
C GLY A 270 11.21 -11.29 -6.75
N THR A 271 12.15 -10.34 -6.67
CA THR A 271 13.29 -10.29 -7.59
C THR A 271 14.27 -11.46 -7.36
N ASN A 272 14.61 -11.72 -6.10
CA ASN A 272 15.51 -12.82 -5.76
C ASN A 272 14.91 -14.17 -6.19
N LEU A 273 13.60 -14.37 -5.93
CA LEU A 273 12.88 -15.57 -6.36
C LEU A 273 12.88 -15.71 -7.88
N TYR A 274 12.66 -14.62 -8.64
CA TYR A 274 12.74 -14.65 -10.10
C TYR A 274 14.15 -14.95 -10.60
N GLN A 275 15.17 -14.34 -10.00
CA GLN A 275 16.57 -14.61 -10.37
C GLN A 275 16.97 -16.07 -10.14
N ALA A 276 16.47 -16.69 -9.07
CA ALA A 276 16.75 -18.08 -8.76
C ALA A 276 15.96 -19.07 -9.62
N SER A 277 14.66 -18.80 -9.82
CA SER A 277 13.77 -19.75 -10.50
C SER A 277 13.67 -19.54 -12.01
N LYS A 278 13.89 -18.31 -12.49
CA LYS A 278 13.58 -17.85 -13.85
C LYS A 278 12.12 -18.07 -14.27
N ASP A 279 11.24 -18.34 -13.31
CA ASP A 279 9.82 -18.62 -13.52
C ASP A 279 8.94 -17.49 -12.99
N ILE A 280 8.37 -16.71 -13.91
CA ILE A 280 7.51 -15.58 -13.58
C ILE A 280 6.15 -16.02 -13.03
N TYR A 281 5.67 -17.21 -13.40
CA TYR A 281 4.41 -17.76 -12.91
C TYR A 281 4.55 -18.21 -11.46
N LEU A 282 5.66 -18.86 -11.11
CA LEU A 282 5.99 -19.16 -9.71
C LEU A 282 6.04 -17.91 -8.85
N VAL A 283 6.71 -16.85 -9.32
CA VAL A 283 6.77 -15.57 -8.58
C VAL A 283 5.37 -14.96 -8.43
N ALA A 284 4.53 -15.00 -9.47
CA ALA A 284 3.17 -14.48 -9.40
C ALA A 284 2.31 -15.25 -8.38
N ASP A 285 2.41 -16.57 -8.36
CA ASP A 285 1.67 -17.45 -7.46
C ASP A 285 2.09 -17.22 -6.01
N VAL A 286 3.37 -17.31 -5.68
CA VAL A 286 3.91 -17.10 -4.34
C VAL A 286 3.55 -15.71 -3.82
N LEU A 287 3.69 -14.67 -4.65
CA LEU A 287 3.29 -13.32 -4.28
C LEU A 287 1.76 -13.12 -4.26
N GLY A 288 0.94 -14.04 -4.75
CA GLY A 288 -0.50 -13.92 -4.84
C GLY A 288 -0.93 -12.74 -5.72
N HIS A 289 -0.35 -12.62 -6.91
CA HIS A 289 -0.75 -11.67 -7.94
C HIS A 289 -1.83 -12.31 -8.82
N LYS A 290 -3.01 -11.70 -8.88
CA LYS A 290 -4.13 -12.19 -9.73
C LYS A 290 -3.83 -12.08 -11.24
N ASP A 291 -2.93 -11.17 -11.61
CA ASP A 291 -2.51 -10.92 -12.99
C ASP A 291 -0.99 -11.05 -13.10
N VAL A 292 -0.56 -12.03 -13.86
CA VAL A 292 0.86 -12.31 -14.13
C VAL A 292 1.54 -11.14 -14.84
N ASN A 293 0.81 -10.34 -15.63
CA ASN A 293 1.37 -9.15 -16.26
C ASN A 293 1.88 -8.13 -15.25
N THR A 294 1.24 -8.06 -14.06
CA THR A 294 1.76 -7.24 -12.94
C THR A 294 3.13 -7.74 -12.50
N THR A 295 3.33 -9.05 -12.42
CA THR A 295 4.61 -9.67 -12.04
C THR A 295 5.64 -9.49 -13.14
N ARG A 296 5.28 -9.77 -14.39
CA ARG A 296 6.16 -9.60 -15.55
C ARG A 296 6.72 -8.18 -15.64
N LYS A 297 5.85 -7.18 -15.54
CA LYS A 297 6.24 -5.76 -15.58
C LYS A 297 7.22 -5.38 -14.46
N HIS A 298 7.12 -6.04 -13.31
CA HIS A 298 7.97 -5.73 -12.16
C HIS A 298 9.26 -6.53 -12.08
N TYR A 299 9.33 -7.73 -12.65
CA TYR A 299 10.44 -8.64 -12.39
C TYR A 299 11.13 -9.18 -13.66
N ALA A 300 10.48 -9.18 -14.82
CA ALA A 300 11.04 -9.75 -16.04
C ALA A 300 11.99 -8.83 -16.83
N GLU A 301 12.10 -7.58 -16.45
CA GLU A 301 13.00 -6.58 -17.06
C GLU A 301 14.33 -6.45 -16.31
N ILE A 302 14.66 -7.41 -15.44
CA ILE A 302 15.87 -7.39 -14.59
C ILE A 302 16.91 -8.38 -15.11
#